data_b1a4453d0ea5fa54a56a13c73fa7c8b8
#
_entry.id   b1a4453d0ea5fa54a56a13c73fa7c8b8
#
_cell.length_a   1.000
_cell.length_b   1.000
_cell.length_c   1.000
_cell.angle_alpha   90.00
_cell.angle_beta   90.00
_cell.angle_gamma   90.00
#
_symmetry.space_group_name_H-M   'P 1'
#
loop_
_entity.id
_entity.type
_entity.pdbx_description
1 polymer ?
#
loop_
_entity_poly.entity_id
_entity_poly.type
_entity_poly.pdbx_seq_one_letter_code
_entity_poly.pdbx_strand_id
1 'polypeptide(L)'
;MTMTRRDAVSAFAVFAGLIAAARDAGAQTPAAPPRAAIRFDLPNLSMDDWEVTISHVDYPPGRVGSAHRHAGFVLAYVLKGEVMTKISGQGPAKIYRVGEMFFEPPASVHEESGNPSQTEPAQLLAMIFAKKGSTLTTPVPGRGGNE
;
A
#
# COMPACT_ATOMS: atom_id res chain seq x y z
N MET A 1 49.29 63.52 -44.48
CA MET A 1 49.10 62.85 -45.76
C MET A 1 47.80 62.00 -45.69
N THR A 2 46.89 62.30 -46.56
CA THR A 2 45.47 62.08 -46.57
C THR A 2 45.07 60.59 -46.62
N MET A 3 44.27 60.20 -45.65
CA MET A 3 43.47 58.97 -45.70
C MET A 3 42.22 59.19 -46.58
N THR A 4 42.07 58.43 -47.60
CA THR A 4 40.88 58.36 -48.44
C THR A 4 39.94 57.26 -47.91
N ARG A 5 38.69 57.65 -47.73
CA ARG A 5 37.56 56.74 -47.46
C ARG A 5 37.17 56.00 -48.72
N ARG A 6 36.81 54.79 -48.60
CA ARG A 6 35.90 53.86 -49.34
C ARG A 6 36.49 52.47 -49.31
N ASP A 7 35.85 51.57 -48.58
CA ASP A 7 34.87 50.61 -49.13
C ASP A 7 34.27 49.83 -47.95
N ALA A 8 33.06 50.19 -47.62
CA ALA A 8 32.20 49.44 -46.79
C ALA A 8 31.46 48.41 -47.69
N VAL A 9 31.86 47.18 -47.65
CA VAL A 9 31.05 46.11 -48.22
C VAL A 9 30.38 45.38 -47.09
N SER A 10 29.07 45.58 -47.02
CA SER A 10 28.18 44.90 -46.07
C SER A 10 28.05 43.43 -46.42
N ALA A 11 28.63 42.59 -45.62
CA ALA A 11 28.33 41.14 -45.62
C ALA A 11 27.22 40.90 -44.63
N PHE A 12 25.96 40.82 -45.10
CA PHE A 12 24.84 40.30 -44.32
C PHE A 12 25.00 38.79 -44.25
N ALA A 13 25.54 38.32 -43.14
CA ALA A 13 25.49 36.92 -42.77
C ALA A 13 24.07 36.62 -42.24
N VAL A 14 23.25 35.98 -43.05
CA VAL A 14 21.97 35.40 -42.62
C VAL A 14 22.29 34.22 -41.73
N PHE A 15 22.21 34.40 -40.42
CA PHE A 15 22.23 33.32 -39.46
C PHE A 15 20.84 32.67 -39.46
N ALA A 16 20.67 31.64 -40.28
CA ALA A 16 19.51 30.75 -40.18
C ALA A 16 19.66 29.96 -38.87
N GLY A 17 19.01 30.45 -37.82
CA GLY A 17 18.92 29.75 -36.56
C GLY A 17 18.10 28.47 -36.74
N LEU A 18 18.78 27.33 -36.75
CA LEU A 18 18.16 26.03 -36.60
C LEU A 18 17.71 25.92 -35.14
N ILE A 19 16.46 26.24 -34.85
CA ILE A 19 15.81 25.91 -33.58
C ILE A 19 15.61 24.38 -33.64
N ALA A 20 16.57 23.64 -33.15
CA ALA A 20 16.38 22.25 -32.81
C ALA A 20 15.40 22.22 -31.63
N ALA A 21 14.12 21.94 -31.90
CA ALA A 21 13.17 21.59 -30.87
C ALA A 21 13.68 20.30 -30.22
N ALA A 22 14.36 20.45 -29.10
CA ALA A 22 14.60 19.32 -28.20
C ALA A 22 13.22 18.82 -27.77
N ARG A 23 12.75 17.77 -28.43
CA ARG A 23 11.66 16.98 -27.88
C ARG A 23 12.18 16.41 -26.59
N ASP A 24 11.66 16.89 -25.48
CA ASP A 24 11.76 16.21 -24.19
C ASP A 24 11.21 14.80 -24.41
N ALA A 25 12.09 13.88 -24.72
CA ALA A 25 11.83 12.46 -24.55
C ALA A 25 11.74 12.28 -23.03
N GLY A 26 10.53 12.51 -22.49
CA GLY A 26 10.25 12.23 -21.10
C GLY A 26 10.77 10.85 -20.80
N ALA A 27 11.80 10.77 -19.97
CA ALA A 27 12.37 9.50 -19.53
C ALA A 27 11.22 8.75 -18.86
N GLN A 28 10.62 7.81 -19.58
CA GLN A 28 9.63 6.91 -18.99
C GLN A 28 10.35 6.15 -17.91
N THR A 29 10.03 6.43 -16.66
CA THR A 29 10.47 5.61 -15.52
C THR A 29 10.13 4.16 -15.87
N PRO A 30 11.11 3.24 -15.88
CA PRO A 30 10.81 1.84 -16.16
C PRO A 30 9.66 1.37 -15.28
N ALA A 31 8.64 0.77 -15.87
CA ALA A 31 7.54 0.21 -15.10
C ALA A 31 8.12 -0.78 -14.08
N ALA A 32 7.70 -0.64 -12.82
CA ALA A 32 8.09 -1.59 -11.80
C ALA A 32 7.72 -3.02 -12.25
N PRO A 33 8.57 -4.02 -11.99
CA PRO A 33 8.26 -5.39 -12.37
C PRO A 33 6.90 -5.79 -11.75
N PRO A 34 6.11 -6.61 -12.46
CA PRO A 34 4.83 -7.06 -11.94
C PRO A 34 5.05 -7.80 -10.62
N ARG A 35 4.27 -7.45 -9.60
CA ARG A 35 4.31 -8.14 -8.32
C ARG A 35 3.83 -9.58 -8.51
N ALA A 36 4.47 -10.52 -7.84
CA ALA A 36 4.02 -11.91 -7.83
C ALA A 36 2.57 -12.00 -7.32
N ALA A 37 1.79 -12.91 -7.89
CA ALA A 37 0.44 -13.17 -7.41
C ALA A 37 0.50 -13.77 -6.00
N ILE A 38 -0.33 -13.24 -5.11
CA ILE A 38 -0.51 -13.76 -3.76
C ILE A 38 -1.70 -14.73 -3.81
N ARG A 39 -1.56 -15.90 -3.21
CA ARG A 39 -2.62 -16.93 -3.15
C ARG A 39 -2.84 -17.36 -1.72
N PHE A 40 -4.12 -17.52 -1.39
CA PHE A 40 -4.56 -18.09 -0.13
C PHE A 40 -5.58 -19.19 -0.41
N ASP A 41 -5.48 -20.30 0.29
CA ASP A 41 -6.51 -21.32 0.26
C ASP A 41 -7.72 -20.80 1.05
N LEU A 42 -8.86 -20.69 0.38
CA LEU A 42 -10.09 -20.27 1.02
C LEU A 42 -10.71 -21.45 1.77
N PRO A 43 -11.43 -21.18 2.88
CA PRO A 43 -12.14 -22.23 3.59
C PRO A 43 -13.21 -22.86 2.68
N ASN A 44 -13.46 -24.15 2.87
CA ASN A 44 -14.53 -24.88 2.16
C ASN A 44 -15.89 -24.52 2.76
N LEU A 45 -16.46 -23.41 2.31
CA LEU A 45 -17.71 -22.83 2.80
C LEU A 45 -18.69 -22.60 1.64
N SER A 46 -19.99 -22.79 1.90
CA SER A 46 -21.01 -22.17 1.04
C SER A 46 -21.02 -20.66 1.30
N MET A 47 -20.97 -19.89 0.22
CA MET A 47 -21.00 -18.42 0.28
C MET A 47 -22.42 -17.85 0.17
N ASP A 48 -23.46 -18.69 0.34
CA ASP A 48 -24.85 -18.25 0.34
C ASP A 48 -25.09 -17.28 1.50
N ASP A 49 -25.70 -16.13 1.21
CA ASP A 49 -25.94 -15.04 2.17
C ASP A 49 -24.68 -14.46 2.83
N TRP A 50 -23.56 -14.53 2.15
CA TRP A 50 -22.36 -13.85 2.58
C TRP A 50 -22.27 -12.45 1.97
N GLU A 51 -21.51 -11.60 2.64
CA GLU A 51 -21.13 -10.28 2.17
C GLU A 51 -19.64 -10.02 2.49
N VAL A 52 -19.05 -9.06 1.83
CA VAL A 52 -17.73 -8.54 2.18
C VAL A 52 -17.88 -7.12 2.69
N THR A 53 -17.35 -6.86 3.88
CA THR A 53 -17.19 -5.52 4.40
C THR A 53 -15.75 -5.08 4.20
N ILE A 54 -15.56 -3.92 3.59
CA ILE A 54 -14.23 -3.36 3.32
C ILE A 54 -14.04 -2.12 4.18
N SER A 55 -12.97 -2.12 4.99
CA SER A 55 -12.67 -1.04 5.92
C SER A 55 -11.20 -0.64 5.84
N HIS A 56 -10.94 0.66 5.92
CA HIS A 56 -9.62 1.18 6.21
C HIS A 56 -9.38 1.12 7.71
N VAL A 57 -8.25 0.59 8.11
CA VAL A 57 -7.83 0.53 9.52
C VAL A 57 -6.53 1.31 9.66
N ASP A 58 -6.60 2.37 10.47
CA ASP A 58 -5.46 3.24 10.75
C ASP A 58 -4.78 2.83 12.06
N TYR A 59 -3.47 2.71 12.00
CA TYR A 59 -2.62 2.44 13.14
C TYR A 59 -1.67 3.61 13.38
N PRO A 60 -1.94 4.47 14.37
CA PRO A 60 -0.96 5.44 14.84
C PRO A 60 0.36 4.76 15.23
N PRO A 61 1.47 5.50 15.28
CA PRO A 61 2.74 4.96 15.75
C PRO A 61 2.63 4.26 17.10
N GLY A 62 3.21 3.07 17.22
CA GLY A 62 3.24 2.28 18.44
C GLY A 62 1.90 1.68 18.90
N ARG A 63 0.82 1.90 18.15
CA ARG A 63 -0.50 1.35 18.51
C ARG A 63 -0.53 -0.16 18.36
N VAL A 64 -0.99 -0.83 19.42
CA VAL A 64 -1.34 -2.26 19.43
C VAL A 64 -2.81 -2.41 19.77
N GLY A 65 -3.55 -3.12 18.93
CA GLY A 65 -4.97 -3.41 19.14
C GLY A 65 -5.18 -4.60 20.07
N SER A 66 -6.37 -4.66 20.66
CA SER A 66 -6.77 -5.76 21.54
C SER A 66 -7.10 -7.02 20.75
N ALA A 67 -6.90 -8.19 21.38
CA ALA A 67 -7.25 -9.46 20.79
C ALA A 67 -8.73 -9.56 20.46
N HIS A 68 -9.04 -10.08 19.26
CA HIS A 68 -10.42 -10.18 18.77
C HIS A 68 -10.59 -11.34 17.79
N ARG A 69 -11.84 -11.61 17.41
CA ARG A 69 -12.23 -12.56 16.36
C ARG A 69 -13.10 -11.88 15.34
N HIS A 70 -13.02 -12.34 14.11
CA HIS A 70 -13.96 -11.96 13.06
C HIS A 70 -15.04 -13.03 12.86
N ALA A 71 -16.23 -12.61 12.41
CA ALA A 71 -17.39 -13.49 12.19
C ALA A 71 -17.19 -14.55 11.08
N GLY A 72 -16.20 -14.35 10.22
CA GLY A 72 -15.87 -15.24 9.12
C GLY A 72 -14.36 -15.28 8.89
N PHE A 73 -13.89 -14.90 7.71
CA PHE A 73 -12.47 -14.82 7.40
C PHE A 73 -12.09 -13.42 6.87
N VAL A 74 -10.83 -13.07 6.97
CA VAL A 74 -10.33 -11.76 6.55
C VAL A 74 -9.17 -11.91 5.56
N LEU A 75 -9.18 -11.07 4.53
CA LEU A 75 -8.00 -10.71 3.75
C LEU A 75 -7.63 -9.28 4.10
N ALA A 76 -6.39 -9.06 4.50
CA ALA A 76 -5.88 -7.74 4.82
C ALA A 76 -4.72 -7.37 3.91
N TYR A 77 -4.75 -6.14 3.37
CA TYR A 77 -3.73 -5.61 2.46
C TYR A 77 -3.11 -4.35 3.05
N VAL A 78 -1.79 -4.30 3.16
CA VAL A 78 -1.09 -3.14 3.74
C VAL A 78 -0.98 -2.03 2.71
N LEU A 79 -1.58 -0.88 3.02
CA LEU A 79 -1.61 0.32 2.19
C LEU A 79 -0.47 1.28 2.51
N LYS A 80 -0.08 1.36 3.78
CA LYS A 80 0.93 2.30 4.28
C LYS A 80 1.68 1.71 5.47
N GLY A 81 2.97 2.02 5.58
CA GLY A 81 3.81 1.65 6.72
C GLY A 81 4.01 0.15 6.88
N GLU A 82 4.09 -0.29 8.12
CA GLU A 82 4.25 -1.69 8.50
C GLU A 82 3.16 -2.10 9.48
N VAL A 83 2.58 -3.27 9.30
CA VAL A 83 1.57 -3.84 10.21
C VAL A 83 2.10 -5.13 10.80
N MET A 84 2.17 -5.18 12.12
CA MET A 84 2.47 -6.41 12.85
C MET A 84 1.16 -7.12 13.15
N THR A 85 1.12 -8.43 12.91
CA THR A 85 -0.04 -9.26 13.23
C THR A 85 0.39 -10.62 13.78
N LYS A 86 -0.39 -11.13 14.73
CA LYS A 86 -0.28 -12.50 15.26
C LYS A 86 -1.65 -13.15 15.25
N ILE A 87 -1.77 -14.23 14.51
CA ILE A 87 -3.00 -14.97 14.31
C ILE A 87 -2.84 -16.35 14.92
N SER A 88 -3.79 -16.77 15.73
CA SER A 88 -3.76 -18.10 16.39
C SER A 88 -3.58 -19.21 15.35
N GLY A 89 -2.69 -20.15 15.64
CA GLY A 89 -2.38 -21.27 14.74
C GLY A 89 -1.43 -20.96 13.59
N GLN A 90 -1.01 -19.69 13.40
CA GLN A 90 -0.08 -19.31 12.32
C GLN A 90 1.37 -19.04 12.77
N GLY A 91 1.71 -19.39 14.00
CA GLY A 91 3.05 -19.23 14.55
C GLY A 91 3.28 -17.85 15.19
N PRO A 92 4.54 -17.37 15.21
CA PRO A 92 4.89 -16.09 15.85
C PRO A 92 4.29 -14.88 15.09
N ALA A 93 4.30 -13.73 15.76
CA ALA A 93 3.95 -12.47 15.12
C ALA A 93 4.79 -12.22 13.86
N LYS A 94 4.17 -11.65 12.85
CA LYS A 94 4.80 -11.29 11.56
C LYS A 94 4.55 -9.83 11.26
N ILE A 95 5.50 -9.21 10.56
CA ILE A 95 5.39 -7.86 10.06
C ILE A 95 5.13 -7.92 8.55
N TYR A 96 4.09 -7.22 8.12
CA TYR A 96 3.69 -7.05 6.73
C TYR A 96 3.91 -5.61 6.28
N ARG A 97 4.42 -5.43 5.06
CA ARG A 97 4.77 -4.14 4.46
C ARG A 97 3.81 -3.75 3.35
N VAL A 98 3.92 -2.52 2.91
CA VAL A 98 3.12 -2.01 1.78
C VAL A 98 3.12 -2.97 0.60
N GLY A 99 1.92 -3.38 0.18
CA GLY A 99 1.69 -4.32 -0.92
C GLY A 99 1.69 -5.78 -0.51
N GLU A 100 1.93 -6.10 0.76
CA GLU A 100 1.80 -7.46 1.29
C GLU A 100 0.40 -7.68 1.86
N MET A 101 0.02 -8.96 1.96
CA MET A 101 -1.29 -9.39 2.45
C MET A 101 -1.13 -10.48 3.48
N PHE A 102 -2.11 -10.58 4.37
CA PHE A 102 -2.29 -11.73 5.24
C PHE A 102 -3.74 -12.20 5.25
N PHE A 103 -3.91 -13.41 5.70
CA PHE A 103 -5.19 -14.11 5.78
C PHE A 103 -5.48 -14.52 7.21
N GLU A 104 -6.69 -14.24 7.67
CA GLU A 104 -7.22 -14.68 8.95
C GLU A 104 -8.28 -15.74 8.71
N PRO A 105 -8.01 -17.01 9.02
CA PRO A 105 -8.96 -18.08 8.85
C PRO A 105 -10.22 -17.90 9.72
N PRO A 106 -11.33 -18.55 9.36
CA PRO A 106 -12.52 -18.57 10.22
C PRO A 106 -12.20 -19.05 11.62
N ALA A 107 -12.84 -18.45 12.62
CA ALA A 107 -12.69 -18.77 14.04
C ALA A 107 -11.29 -18.57 14.63
N SER A 108 -10.31 -18.11 13.87
CA SER A 108 -9.00 -17.71 14.44
C SER A 108 -9.14 -16.53 15.40
N VAL A 109 -8.18 -16.40 16.30
CA VAL A 109 -8.00 -15.19 17.11
C VAL A 109 -6.93 -14.34 16.47
N HIS A 110 -7.25 -13.09 16.17
CA HIS A 110 -6.26 -12.07 15.89
C HIS A 110 -5.69 -11.63 17.24
N GLU A 111 -4.59 -12.26 17.67
CA GLU A 111 -4.04 -12.10 19.02
C GLU A 111 -3.37 -10.74 19.21
N GLU A 112 -2.67 -10.29 18.16
CA GLU A 112 -2.00 -8.99 18.11
C GLU A 112 -2.19 -8.36 16.73
N SER A 113 -2.54 -7.09 16.71
CA SER A 113 -2.63 -6.27 15.50
C SER A 113 -2.12 -4.89 15.82
N GLY A 114 -1.12 -4.39 15.11
CA GLY A 114 -0.56 -3.09 15.47
C GLY A 114 0.49 -2.56 14.51
N ASN A 115 0.99 -1.39 14.89
CA ASN A 115 2.06 -0.71 14.19
C ASN A 115 3.37 -0.83 14.98
N PRO A 116 4.39 -1.54 14.46
CA PRO A 116 5.67 -1.69 15.12
C PRO A 116 6.50 -0.39 15.12
N SER A 117 6.23 0.55 14.20
CA SER A 117 6.91 1.83 14.13
C SER A 117 6.46 2.76 15.26
N GLN A 118 7.40 3.44 15.91
CA GLN A 118 7.12 4.45 16.93
C GLN A 118 6.97 5.86 16.34
N THR A 119 7.24 6.04 15.06
CA THR A 119 7.27 7.36 14.39
C THR A 119 6.35 7.46 13.18
N GLU A 120 6.20 6.38 12.43
CA GLU A 120 5.46 6.38 11.18
C GLU A 120 4.09 5.70 11.32
N PRO A 121 3.00 6.30 10.82
CA PRO A 121 1.70 5.67 10.83
C PRO A 121 1.62 4.53 9.81
N ALA A 122 0.78 3.55 10.10
CA ALA A 122 0.46 2.46 9.19
C ALA A 122 -1.04 2.42 8.87
N GLN A 123 -1.40 1.81 7.74
CA GLN A 123 -2.77 1.62 7.31
C GLN A 123 -2.91 0.29 6.56
N LEU A 124 -4.00 -0.41 6.81
CA LEU A 124 -4.39 -1.56 6.01
C LEU A 124 -5.83 -1.43 5.49
N LEU A 125 -6.11 -2.18 4.44
CA LEU A 125 -7.45 -2.45 3.94
C LEU A 125 -7.86 -3.82 4.46
N ALA A 126 -8.86 -3.89 5.33
CA ALA A 126 -9.45 -5.13 5.81
C ALA A 126 -10.67 -5.49 4.95
N MET A 127 -10.69 -6.68 4.41
CA MET A 127 -11.81 -7.26 3.68
C MET A 127 -12.35 -8.43 4.50
N ILE A 128 -13.43 -8.18 5.23
CA ILE A 128 -14.06 -9.15 6.14
C ILE A 128 -15.21 -9.83 5.41
N PHE A 129 -15.08 -11.12 5.17
CA PHE A 129 -16.11 -11.97 4.57
C PHE A 129 -16.89 -12.65 5.67
N ALA A 130 -18.18 -12.40 5.76
CA ALA A 130 -19.05 -12.94 6.80
C ALA A 130 -20.48 -13.13 6.30
N LYS A 131 -21.28 -13.90 7.03
CA LYS A 131 -22.74 -13.96 6.81
C LYS A 131 -23.35 -12.57 7.03
N LYS A 132 -24.33 -12.20 6.20
CA LYS A 132 -25.07 -10.94 6.34
C LYS A 132 -25.64 -10.79 7.75
N GLY A 133 -25.50 -9.59 8.30
CA GLY A 133 -25.99 -9.27 9.63
C GLY A 133 -25.15 -9.80 10.80
N SER A 134 -24.00 -10.42 10.54
CA SER A 134 -23.08 -10.85 11.60
C SER A 134 -22.40 -9.67 12.30
N THR A 135 -22.13 -9.81 13.60
CA THR A 135 -21.21 -8.91 14.33
C THR A 135 -19.79 -9.16 13.80
N LEU A 136 -19.26 -8.24 13.03
CA LEU A 136 -18.01 -8.46 12.26
C LEU A 136 -16.79 -8.72 13.14
N THR A 137 -16.72 -8.08 14.33
CA THR A 137 -15.58 -8.19 15.24
C THR A 137 -16.06 -8.36 16.68
N THR A 138 -15.53 -9.36 17.37
CA THR A 138 -15.86 -9.66 18.76
C THR A 138 -14.59 -9.68 19.61
N PRO A 139 -14.46 -8.89 20.67
CA PRO A 139 -13.32 -8.92 21.57
C PRO A 139 -13.12 -10.30 22.20
N VAL A 140 -11.86 -10.68 22.45
CA VAL A 140 -11.49 -11.89 23.21
C VAL A 140 -10.99 -11.45 24.59
N PRO A 141 -11.76 -11.69 25.68
CA PRO A 141 -11.35 -11.29 27.02
C PRO A 141 -10.04 -11.96 27.47
N GLY A 142 -9.23 -11.24 28.26
CA GLY A 142 -8.04 -11.75 28.91
C GLY A 142 -6.78 -11.85 28.05
N ARG A 143 -6.82 -11.37 26.79
CA ARG A 143 -5.63 -11.21 25.93
C ARG A 143 -5.55 -9.74 25.54
N GLY A 144 -4.98 -8.93 26.44
CA GLY A 144 -4.97 -7.48 26.28
C GLY A 144 -3.91 -6.97 25.33
N GLY A 145 -4.31 -6.01 24.47
CA GLY A 145 -3.40 -4.98 23.99
C GLY A 145 -3.31 -3.88 25.06
N ASN A 146 -2.23 -3.15 25.10
CA ASN A 146 -2.16 -1.92 25.90
C ASN A 146 -3.11 -0.89 25.29
N GLU A 147 -4.09 -0.43 26.08
CA GLU A 147 -4.92 0.71 25.74
C GLU A 147 -4.13 2.01 25.68
#